data_30f3b392a46ef0bc0d13671d1a8c97cf
#
_entry.id   30f3b392a46ef0bc0d13671d1a8c97cf
#
_cell.length_a   1.000
_cell.length_b   1.000
_cell.length_c   1.000
_cell.angle_alpha   90.00
_cell.angle_beta   90.00
_cell.angle_gamma   90.00
#
_symmetry.space_group_name_H-M   'P 1'
#
loop_
_entity.id
_entity.type
_entity.pdbx_description
1 polymer ?
#
loop_
_entity_poly.entity_id
_entity_poly.type
_entity_poly.pdbx_seq_one_letter_code
_entity_poly.pdbx_strand_id
1 'polypeptide(L)'
;MQHIDVVVVGAGISGIGAAYNLKTRCPNKSYTILEGRSELGGTWDLFKYPGVRSDSDMHTMGFKFKPWRSPKTIADAPSILSYLNETVDEFDIRKKIQFNKKVISAKWSSLEALWNLQVEDQSDKTVEEMTCNILYLCGGYYNYDEGYTPEFKNVEAFEGQVIHPQKWPEDLDYTDKEVIVIGSGATAVTIVPSMAEKVKHITMLQRSPTYYFAAPDEDKIGNFIKKFTSDRLGYFLVRWKNILTVSYTHLTLPTKA
;
A
#
# COMPACT_ATOMS: atom_id res chain seq x y z
N MET A 1 14.73 -12.34 26.93
CA MET A 1 13.62 -12.35 25.95
C MET A 1 12.71 -11.16 26.24
N GLN A 2 12.46 -10.30 25.28
CA GLN A 2 11.60 -9.14 25.45
C GLN A 2 10.13 -9.54 25.31
N HIS A 3 9.26 -9.04 26.21
CA HIS A 3 7.82 -9.24 26.14
C HIS A 3 7.13 -7.90 25.85
N ILE A 4 6.16 -7.90 24.91
CA ILE A 4 5.34 -6.74 24.53
C ILE A 4 3.88 -7.21 24.39
N ASP A 5 2.90 -6.49 24.95
CA ASP A 5 1.50 -6.93 24.89
C ASP A 5 1.02 -7.14 23.43
N VAL A 6 1.35 -6.22 22.51
CA VAL A 6 0.90 -6.29 21.11
C VAL A 6 2.07 -6.04 20.16
N VAL A 7 2.33 -6.98 19.28
CA VAL A 7 3.27 -6.81 18.16
C VAL A 7 2.46 -6.64 16.86
N VAL A 8 2.66 -5.51 16.19
CA VAL A 8 2.11 -5.21 14.87
C VAL A 8 3.17 -5.49 13.83
N VAL A 9 2.88 -6.30 12.82
CA VAL A 9 3.83 -6.64 11.73
C VAL A 9 3.50 -5.85 10.49
N GLY A 10 4.39 -4.94 10.12
CA GLY A 10 4.28 -4.05 8.95
C GLY A 10 3.87 -2.62 9.31
N ALA A 11 4.62 -1.64 8.78
CA ALA A 11 4.39 -0.20 8.93
C ALA A 11 3.71 0.43 7.70
N GLY A 12 2.87 -0.32 7.00
CA GLY A 12 1.96 0.19 5.98
C GLY A 12 0.73 0.87 6.59
N ILE A 13 -0.21 1.25 5.75
CA ILE A 13 -1.46 1.93 6.16
C ILE A 13 -2.20 1.18 7.28
N SER A 14 -2.26 -0.15 7.20
CA SER A 14 -2.94 -0.98 8.20
C SER A 14 -2.24 -0.96 9.55
N GLY A 15 -0.91 -1.09 9.58
CA GLY A 15 -0.13 -1.08 10.82
C GLY A 15 -0.14 0.28 11.52
N ILE A 16 -0.06 1.37 10.77
CA ILE A 16 -0.19 2.74 11.29
C ILE A 16 -1.59 2.95 11.89
N GLY A 17 -2.64 2.49 11.20
CA GLY A 17 -4.00 2.55 11.69
C GLY A 17 -4.21 1.72 12.96
N ALA A 18 -3.61 0.53 13.05
CA ALA A 18 -3.63 -0.31 14.25
C ALA A 18 -2.93 0.39 15.43
N ALA A 19 -1.74 0.96 15.19
CA ALA A 19 -0.98 1.67 16.22
C ALA A 19 -1.73 2.87 16.80
N TYR A 20 -2.38 3.67 15.95
CA TYR A 20 -3.23 4.76 16.42
C TYR A 20 -4.35 4.25 17.36
N ASN A 21 -5.04 3.18 16.96
CA ASN A 21 -6.12 2.62 17.77
C ASN A 21 -5.59 2.00 19.08
N LEU A 22 -4.44 1.34 19.06
CA LEU A 22 -3.79 0.83 20.27
C LEU A 22 -3.45 1.97 21.22
N LYS A 23 -2.80 3.03 20.71
CA LYS A 23 -2.43 4.20 21.51
C LYS A 23 -3.64 4.88 22.16
N THR A 24 -4.75 5.01 21.43
CA THR A 24 -5.90 5.81 21.89
C THR A 24 -6.94 5.00 22.68
N ARG A 25 -7.09 3.71 22.38
CA ARG A 25 -8.14 2.87 23.00
C ARG A 25 -7.58 1.89 24.01
N CYS A 26 -6.29 1.58 23.95
CA CYS A 26 -5.61 0.63 24.83
C CYS A 26 -4.35 1.27 25.45
N PRO A 27 -4.42 2.46 26.10
CA PRO A 27 -3.24 3.21 26.52
C PRO A 27 -2.37 2.49 27.55
N ASN A 28 -2.95 1.51 28.27
CA ASN A 28 -2.26 0.70 29.27
C ASN A 28 -1.53 -0.54 28.67
N LYS A 29 -1.61 -0.73 27.34
CA LYS A 29 -0.95 -1.83 26.65
C LYS A 29 0.32 -1.37 25.96
N SER A 30 1.39 -2.10 26.17
CA SER A 30 2.62 -1.92 25.41
C SER A 30 2.44 -2.43 23.97
N TYR A 31 2.98 -1.70 23.00
CA TYR A 31 2.97 -2.16 21.61
C TYR A 31 4.22 -1.69 20.86
N THR A 32 4.56 -2.43 19.82
CA THR A 32 5.57 -2.07 18.83
C THR A 32 5.10 -2.44 17.44
N ILE A 33 5.65 -1.76 16.42
CA ILE A 33 5.49 -2.12 15.01
C ILE A 33 6.84 -2.64 14.53
N LEU A 34 6.86 -3.83 13.96
CA LEU A 34 8.04 -4.40 13.31
C LEU A 34 7.89 -4.23 11.79
N GLU A 35 8.81 -3.49 11.19
CA GLU A 35 8.85 -3.26 9.74
C GLU A 35 10.13 -3.89 9.18
N GLY A 36 9.99 -4.80 8.22
CA GLY A 36 11.12 -5.52 7.62
C GLY A 36 11.99 -4.66 6.70
N ARG A 37 11.51 -3.49 6.30
CA ARG A 37 12.21 -2.54 5.43
C ARG A 37 12.75 -1.36 6.22
N SER A 38 13.55 -0.53 5.58
CA SER A 38 14.11 0.70 6.16
C SER A 38 13.12 1.85 6.24
N GLU A 39 11.99 1.75 5.52
CA GLU A 39 11.00 2.82 5.38
C GLU A 39 9.59 2.33 5.66
N LEU A 40 8.75 3.23 6.16
CA LEU A 40 7.31 3.00 6.28
C LEU A 40 6.60 3.23 4.95
N GLY A 41 5.34 2.80 4.86
CA GLY A 41 4.49 3.07 3.70
C GLY A 41 4.01 1.80 3.00
N GLY A 42 4.67 0.67 3.24
CA GLY A 42 4.29 -0.62 2.67
C GLY A 42 4.25 -0.58 1.14
N THR A 43 3.11 -0.92 0.54
CA THR A 43 2.90 -0.92 -0.93
C THR A 43 3.30 0.41 -1.59
N TRP A 44 3.02 1.54 -0.94
CA TRP A 44 3.26 2.88 -1.51
C TRP A 44 4.74 3.26 -1.54
N ASP A 45 5.55 2.66 -0.69
CA ASP A 45 7.00 2.80 -0.73
C ASP A 45 7.67 1.68 -1.55
N LEU A 46 7.05 0.52 -1.69
CA LEU A 46 7.59 -0.62 -2.46
C LEU A 46 7.63 -0.33 -3.96
N PHE A 47 6.53 0.19 -4.52
CA PHE A 47 6.41 0.39 -5.95
C PHE A 47 6.94 1.76 -6.38
N LYS A 48 7.85 1.75 -7.37
CA LYS A 48 8.51 2.95 -7.92
C LYS A 48 8.25 3.16 -9.43
N TYR A 49 7.39 2.34 -10.03
CA TYR A 49 7.08 2.46 -11.45
C TYR A 49 6.34 3.78 -11.78
N PRO A 50 6.47 4.31 -13.01
CA PRO A 50 5.86 5.56 -13.40
C PRO A 50 4.35 5.60 -13.18
N GLY A 51 3.89 6.69 -12.58
CA GLY A 51 2.47 6.94 -12.36
C GLY A 51 1.83 6.15 -11.22
N VAL A 52 2.60 5.45 -10.38
CA VAL A 52 2.07 4.68 -9.25
C VAL A 52 1.11 5.53 -8.41
N ARG A 53 -0.12 5.06 -8.30
CA ARG A 53 -1.23 5.75 -7.64
C ARG A 53 -2.23 4.76 -7.05
N SER A 54 -3.10 5.26 -6.20
CA SER A 54 -4.25 4.49 -5.74
C SER A 54 -5.28 4.35 -6.86
N ASP A 55 -5.95 3.23 -6.93
CA ASP A 55 -7.15 2.98 -7.74
C ASP A 55 -8.44 3.13 -6.93
N SER A 56 -8.32 3.43 -5.64
CA SER A 56 -9.39 3.71 -4.69
C SER A 56 -9.32 5.15 -4.21
N ASP A 57 -10.47 5.70 -3.83
CA ASP A 57 -10.52 7.06 -3.30
C ASP A 57 -9.93 7.16 -1.89
N MET A 58 -9.21 8.24 -1.64
CA MET A 58 -8.55 8.51 -0.36
C MET A 58 -9.52 8.81 0.80
N HIS A 59 -10.77 9.17 0.53
CA HIS A 59 -11.76 9.40 1.58
C HIS A 59 -12.21 8.10 2.24
N THR A 60 -12.18 6.97 1.49
CA THR A 60 -12.47 5.64 2.03
C THR A 60 -11.22 4.90 2.46
N MET A 61 -10.10 5.02 1.73
CA MET A 61 -8.83 4.38 2.06
C MET A 61 -8.13 5.06 3.25
N GLY A 62 -8.21 6.39 3.35
CA GLY A 62 -7.58 7.16 4.43
C GLY A 62 -8.23 6.93 5.80
N PHE A 63 -7.51 7.34 6.83
CA PHE A 63 -7.93 7.15 8.21
C PHE A 63 -9.11 8.06 8.59
N LYS A 64 -10.08 7.54 9.34
CA LYS A 64 -11.18 8.35 9.88
C LYS A 64 -10.71 9.41 10.87
N PHE A 65 -9.63 9.15 11.58
CA PHE A 65 -9.07 10.06 12.58
C PHE A 65 -8.18 11.15 11.96
N LYS A 66 -7.70 10.93 10.71
CA LYS A 66 -6.96 11.92 9.91
C LYS A 66 -7.58 11.98 8.50
N PRO A 67 -8.62 12.78 8.29
CA PRO A 67 -9.30 12.91 7.00
C PRO A 67 -8.36 13.38 5.87
N TRP A 68 -8.51 12.79 4.70
CA TRP A 68 -7.83 13.25 3.50
C TRP A 68 -8.34 14.63 3.06
N ARG A 69 -7.43 15.59 2.90
CA ARG A 69 -7.78 16.99 2.63
C ARG A 69 -7.53 17.44 1.20
N SER A 70 -6.68 16.73 0.44
CA SER A 70 -6.41 17.08 -0.96
C SER A 70 -7.69 17.07 -1.80
N PRO A 71 -7.82 17.95 -2.80
CA PRO A 71 -8.92 17.90 -3.77
C PRO A 71 -8.87 16.66 -4.66
N LYS A 72 -7.66 16.13 -4.92
CA LYS A 72 -7.49 14.85 -5.63
C LYS A 72 -7.85 13.70 -4.71
N THR A 73 -8.80 12.89 -5.15
CA THR A 73 -9.27 11.71 -4.40
C THR A 73 -8.51 10.45 -4.78
N ILE A 74 -8.07 10.38 -6.04
CA ILE A 74 -7.15 9.36 -6.51
C ILE A 74 -5.74 9.92 -6.36
N ALA A 75 -5.02 9.43 -5.36
CA ALA A 75 -3.73 9.98 -4.98
C ALA A 75 -2.56 9.17 -5.54
N ASP A 76 -1.49 9.87 -5.94
CA ASP A 76 -0.22 9.27 -6.27
C ASP A 76 0.52 8.76 -5.01
N ALA A 77 1.47 7.85 -5.20
CA ALA A 77 2.21 7.26 -4.10
C ALA A 77 2.98 8.29 -3.25
N PRO A 78 3.64 9.31 -3.80
CA PRO A 78 4.28 10.35 -3.00
C PRO A 78 3.30 11.07 -2.07
N SER A 79 2.11 11.42 -2.56
CA SER A 79 1.06 12.06 -1.73
C SER A 79 0.57 11.14 -0.62
N ILE A 80 0.43 9.84 -0.89
CA ILE A 80 0.04 8.86 0.12
C ILE A 80 1.16 8.68 1.15
N LEU A 81 2.42 8.61 0.72
CA LEU A 81 3.57 8.51 1.62
C LEU A 81 3.69 9.75 2.52
N SER A 82 3.51 10.96 1.99
CA SER A 82 3.46 12.19 2.79
C SER A 82 2.37 12.10 3.87
N TYR A 83 1.17 11.70 3.47
CA TYR A 83 0.04 11.51 4.40
C TYR A 83 0.34 10.50 5.51
N LEU A 84 0.99 9.36 5.19
CA LEU A 84 1.36 8.35 6.17
C LEU A 84 2.47 8.86 7.11
N ASN A 85 3.49 9.55 6.57
CA ASN A 85 4.56 10.15 7.35
C ASN A 85 4.02 11.24 8.31
N GLU A 86 3.19 12.15 7.81
CA GLU A 86 2.51 13.12 8.65
C GLU A 86 1.68 12.47 9.75
N THR A 87 1.02 11.34 9.43
CA THR A 87 0.20 10.61 10.41
C THR A 87 1.04 10.06 11.56
N VAL A 88 2.17 9.41 11.25
CA VAL A 88 3.01 8.82 12.31
C VAL A 88 3.68 9.88 13.17
N ASP A 89 3.95 11.06 12.61
CA ASP A 89 4.54 12.18 13.35
C ASP A 89 3.48 12.90 14.20
N GLU A 90 2.34 13.27 13.61
CA GLU A 90 1.24 13.96 14.30
C GLU A 90 0.73 13.17 15.51
N PHE A 91 0.65 11.85 15.38
CA PHE A 91 0.16 10.99 16.46
C PHE A 91 1.28 10.30 17.25
N ASP A 92 2.55 10.74 17.08
CA ASP A 92 3.70 10.24 17.85
C ASP A 92 3.79 8.69 17.83
N ILE A 93 3.61 8.12 16.63
CA ILE A 93 3.68 6.68 16.36
C ILE A 93 5.08 6.27 15.91
N ARG A 94 5.83 7.15 15.24
CA ARG A 94 7.14 6.88 14.64
C ARG A 94 8.10 6.18 15.60
N LYS A 95 8.15 6.60 16.85
CA LYS A 95 9.00 6.01 17.90
C LYS A 95 8.65 4.56 18.28
N LYS A 96 7.49 4.06 17.82
CA LYS A 96 7.03 2.69 18.04
C LYS A 96 7.36 1.77 16.87
N ILE A 97 7.88 2.33 15.77
CA ILE A 97 8.29 1.56 14.59
C ILE A 97 9.75 1.17 14.74
N GLN A 98 10.01 -0.12 14.64
CA GLN A 98 11.34 -0.69 14.53
C GLN A 98 11.54 -1.12 13.09
N PHE A 99 12.38 -0.38 12.36
CA PHE A 99 12.72 -0.66 10.97
C PHE A 99 13.77 -1.76 10.86
N ASN A 100 13.87 -2.37 9.69
CA ASN A 100 14.76 -3.48 9.38
C ASN A 100 14.53 -4.72 10.27
N LYS A 101 13.35 -4.86 10.88
CA LYS A 101 12.98 -5.96 11.76
C LYS A 101 11.93 -6.85 11.09
N LYS A 102 12.38 -7.95 10.46
CA LYS A 102 11.55 -8.91 9.74
C LYS A 102 11.15 -10.06 10.67
N VAL A 103 9.86 -10.26 10.89
CA VAL A 103 9.36 -11.45 11.59
C VAL A 103 9.50 -12.64 10.66
N ILE A 104 10.37 -13.58 11.00
CA ILE A 104 10.65 -14.78 10.21
C ILE A 104 9.93 -16.03 10.74
N SER A 105 9.51 -16.00 12.00
CA SER A 105 8.74 -17.09 12.61
C SER A 105 7.80 -16.55 13.67
N ALA A 106 6.61 -17.13 13.76
CA ALA A 106 5.64 -16.86 14.81
C ALA A 106 4.98 -18.17 15.24
N LYS A 107 5.13 -18.57 16.50
CA LYS A 107 4.59 -19.82 17.05
C LYS A 107 3.74 -19.54 18.28
N TRP A 108 2.50 -20.00 18.27
CA TRP A 108 1.61 -19.93 19.42
C TRP A 108 1.95 -21.02 20.44
N SER A 109 2.07 -20.63 21.69
CA SER A 109 2.18 -21.54 22.83
C SER A 109 0.87 -21.53 23.63
N SER A 110 0.09 -22.59 23.53
CA SER A 110 -1.17 -22.68 24.30
C SER A 110 -0.93 -22.87 25.80
N LEU A 111 0.22 -23.39 26.17
CA LEU A 111 0.59 -23.56 27.60
C LEU A 111 0.86 -22.21 28.27
N GLU A 112 1.55 -21.31 27.55
CA GLU A 112 1.94 -19.99 28.06
C GLU A 112 0.92 -18.90 27.66
N ALA A 113 -0.01 -19.21 26.74
CA ALA A 113 -0.95 -18.28 26.12
C ALA A 113 -0.23 -17.06 25.49
N LEU A 114 0.88 -17.32 24.78
CA LEU A 114 1.75 -16.32 24.17
C LEU A 114 2.16 -16.70 22.74
N TRP A 115 2.43 -15.70 21.92
CA TRP A 115 3.16 -15.85 20.69
C TRP A 115 4.67 -15.75 20.96
N ASN A 116 5.42 -16.71 20.44
CA ASN A 116 6.89 -16.70 20.41
C ASN A 116 7.31 -16.31 18.99
N LEU A 117 8.04 -15.20 18.87
CA LEU A 117 8.45 -14.61 17.61
C LEU A 117 9.97 -14.72 17.46
N GLN A 118 10.41 -14.99 16.23
CA GLN A 118 11.79 -14.80 15.81
C GLN A 118 11.81 -13.62 14.84
N VAL A 119 12.63 -12.64 15.17
CA VAL A 119 12.75 -11.37 14.44
C VAL A 119 14.17 -11.23 13.93
N GLU A 120 14.34 -11.20 12.62
CA GLU A 120 15.63 -11.00 11.97
C GLU A 120 15.87 -9.51 11.72
N ASP A 121 17.00 -9.00 12.18
CA ASP A 121 17.51 -7.69 11.76
C ASP A 121 18.04 -7.79 10.32
N GLN A 122 17.49 -6.98 9.42
CA GLN A 122 17.86 -7.04 8.00
C GLN A 122 19.24 -6.43 7.72
N SER A 123 19.80 -5.68 8.67
CA SER A 123 21.11 -5.02 8.53
C SER A 123 22.28 -5.96 8.77
N ASP A 124 22.20 -6.79 9.82
CA ASP A 124 23.30 -7.67 10.25
C ASP A 124 22.90 -9.15 10.30
N LYS A 125 21.66 -9.48 9.97
CA LYS A 125 21.09 -10.83 9.97
C LYS A 125 21.04 -11.51 11.35
N THR A 126 21.17 -10.75 12.42
CA THR A 126 20.98 -11.27 13.78
C THR A 126 19.51 -11.61 14.01
N VAL A 127 19.25 -12.67 14.78
CA VAL A 127 17.89 -13.11 15.12
C VAL A 127 17.67 -12.90 16.61
N GLU A 128 16.65 -12.14 16.93
CA GLU A 128 16.19 -11.88 18.29
C GLU A 128 14.91 -12.67 18.57
N GLU A 129 14.72 -13.09 19.81
CA GLU A 129 13.49 -13.71 20.27
C GLU A 129 12.67 -12.72 21.11
N MET A 130 11.37 -12.66 20.84
CA MET A 130 10.43 -11.88 21.64
C MET A 130 9.11 -12.62 21.81
N THR A 131 8.33 -12.21 22.80
CA THR A 131 6.98 -12.75 23.04
C THR A 131 5.94 -11.66 23.03
N CYS A 132 4.71 -12.01 22.63
CA CYS A 132 3.58 -11.11 22.77
C CYS A 132 2.28 -11.86 23.07
N ASN A 133 1.31 -11.15 23.67
CA ASN A 133 -0.02 -11.70 23.87
C ASN A 133 -0.84 -11.69 22.56
N ILE A 134 -0.68 -10.62 21.76
CA ILE A 134 -1.43 -10.42 20.52
C ILE A 134 -0.43 -10.13 19.38
N LEU A 135 -0.52 -10.93 18.33
CA LEU A 135 0.17 -10.71 17.07
C LEU A 135 -0.82 -10.15 16.05
N TYR A 136 -0.57 -8.91 15.57
CA TYR A 136 -1.43 -8.22 14.63
C TYR A 136 -0.74 -8.12 13.26
N LEU A 137 -1.18 -8.96 12.30
CA LEU A 137 -0.54 -9.05 10.99
C LEU A 137 -1.04 -7.96 10.04
N CYS A 138 -0.14 -7.06 9.65
CA CYS A 138 -0.36 -5.96 8.71
C CYS A 138 0.64 -6.02 7.54
N GLY A 139 1.13 -7.21 7.18
CA GLY A 139 2.16 -7.42 6.16
C GLY A 139 1.72 -7.20 4.71
N GLY A 140 0.44 -6.85 4.47
CA GLY A 140 -0.09 -6.74 3.10
C GLY A 140 -0.27 -8.10 2.42
N TYR A 141 -0.44 -8.08 1.10
CA TYR A 141 -0.66 -9.29 0.29
C TYR A 141 0.37 -9.48 -0.82
N TYR A 142 1.32 -8.56 -0.97
CA TYR A 142 2.44 -8.72 -1.90
C TYR A 142 3.58 -9.50 -1.25
N ASN A 143 4.25 -10.35 -2.03
CA ASN A 143 5.57 -10.84 -1.66
C ASN A 143 6.58 -9.71 -1.93
N TYR A 144 7.24 -9.20 -0.87
CA TYR A 144 8.18 -8.08 -0.99
C TYR A 144 9.54 -8.49 -1.53
N ASP A 145 9.88 -9.77 -1.44
CA ASP A 145 11.17 -10.26 -1.90
C ASP A 145 11.20 -10.36 -3.43
N GLU A 146 10.07 -10.82 -4.04
CA GLU A 146 9.94 -10.90 -5.50
C GLU A 146 8.49 -10.88 -5.98
N GLY A 147 8.27 -10.37 -7.18
CA GLY A 147 6.99 -10.48 -7.89
C GLY A 147 6.93 -11.75 -8.72
N TYR A 148 5.71 -12.27 -8.95
CA TYR A 148 5.53 -13.40 -9.84
C TYR A 148 5.85 -13.02 -11.29
N THR A 149 6.86 -13.65 -11.85
CA THR A 149 7.23 -13.53 -13.26
C THR A 149 6.99 -14.87 -13.93
N PRO A 150 6.06 -14.96 -14.89
CA PRO A 150 5.87 -16.21 -15.65
C PRO A 150 7.08 -16.52 -16.52
N GLU A 151 7.33 -17.80 -16.76
CA GLU A 151 8.33 -18.22 -17.75
C GLU A 151 7.81 -17.94 -19.16
N PHE A 152 8.53 -17.11 -19.89
CA PHE A 152 8.28 -16.87 -21.31
C PHE A 152 9.25 -17.70 -22.15
N LYS A 153 8.72 -18.46 -23.12
CA LYS A 153 9.56 -19.24 -24.05
C LYS A 153 10.46 -18.30 -24.84
N ASN A 154 11.74 -18.63 -24.92
CA ASN A 154 12.76 -17.88 -25.67
C ASN A 154 12.94 -16.42 -25.19
N VAL A 155 12.64 -16.10 -23.94
CA VAL A 155 12.86 -14.75 -23.39
C VAL A 155 14.33 -14.34 -23.46
N GLU A 156 15.24 -15.30 -23.42
CA GLU A 156 16.68 -15.10 -23.56
C GLU A 156 17.13 -14.60 -24.94
N ALA A 157 16.28 -14.75 -25.97
CA ALA A 157 16.52 -14.21 -27.30
C ALA A 157 16.07 -12.73 -27.43
N PHE A 158 15.41 -12.19 -26.40
CA PHE A 158 15.03 -10.80 -26.39
C PHE A 158 16.22 -9.93 -25.98
N GLU A 159 16.67 -9.07 -26.89
CA GLU A 159 17.85 -8.20 -26.68
C GLU A 159 17.54 -6.96 -25.80
N GLY A 160 16.28 -6.69 -25.51
CA GLY A 160 15.85 -5.58 -24.67
C GLY A 160 15.85 -5.91 -23.16
N GLN A 161 15.57 -4.91 -22.35
CA GLN A 161 15.43 -5.09 -20.91
C GLN A 161 14.06 -5.66 -20.56
N VAL A 162 14.04 -6.70 -19.70
CA VAL A 162 12.83 -7.28 -19.12
C VAL A 162 12.76 -6.81 -17.67
N ILE A 163 11.69 -6.09 -17.32
CA ILE A 163 11.54 -5.44 -16.01
C ILE A 163 10.23 -5.87 -15.38
N HIS A 164 10.30 -6.37 -14.14
CA HIS A 164 9.12 -6.54 -13.32
C HIS A 164 8.81 -5.22 -12.57
N PRO A 165 7.57 -4.70 -12.60
CA PRO A 165 7.23 -3.39 -12.02
C PRO A 165 7.54 -3.25 -10.52
N GLN A 166 7.57 -4.35 -9.77
CA GLN A 166 7.95 -4.34 -8.36
C GLN A 166 9.43 -4.01 -8.12
N LYS A 167 10.28 -4.27 -9.12
CA LYS A 167 11.73 -3.99 -9.09
C LYS A 167 12.09 -2.97 -10.18
N TRP A 168 11.34 -1.89 -10.23
CA TRP A 168 11.55 -0.83 -11.21
C TRP A 168 12.87 -0.11 -10.95
N PRO A 169 13.81 -0.08 -11.94
CA PRO A 169 15.04 0.70 -11.81
C PRO A 169 14.71 2.20 -11.82
N GLU A 170 15.20 2.94 -10.83
CA GLU A 170 14.89 4.38 -10.69
C GLU A 170 15.54 5.23 -11.80
N ASP A 171 16.66 4.76 -12.35
CA ASP A 171 17.43 5.39 -13.43
C ASP A 171 17.08 4.89 -14.83
N LEU A 172 15.99 4.14 -14.98
CA LEU A 172 15.57 3.57 -16.25
C LEU A 172 15.18 4.66 -17.26
N ASP A 173 15.98 4.82 -18.31
CA ASP A 173 15.63 5.65 -19.46
C ASP A 173 14.90 4.84 -20.53
N TYR A 174 13.63 5.15 -20.71
CA TYR A 174 12.75 4.57 -21.72
C TYR A 174 12.35 5.57 -22.82
N THR A 175 13.02 6.72 -22.88
CA THR A 175 12.77 7.76 -23.90
C THR A 175 13.01 7.19 -25.30
N ASP A 176 12.08 7.46 -26.21
CA ASP A 176 12.11 7.00 -27.62
C ASP A 176 12.23 5.47 -27.81
N LYS A 177 11.99 4.67 -26.76
CA LYS A 177 11.99 3.21 -26.86
C LYS A 177 10.63 2.67 -27.35
N GLU A 178 10.67 1.50 -27.95
CA GLU A 178 9.47 0.69 -28.19
C GLU A 178 9.26 -0.22 -26.97
N VAL A 179 8.09 -0.13 -26.33
CA VAL A 179 7.81 -0.77 -25.05
C VAL A 179 6.62 -1.71 -25.18
N ILE A 180 6.74 -2.90 -24.63
CA ILE A 180 5.63 -3.84 -24.48
C ILE A 180 5.34 -4.01 -23.01
N VAL A 181 4.09 -3.71 -22.60
CA VAL A 181 3.61 -3.96 -21.25
C VAL A 181 2.71 -5.21 -21.25
N ILE A 182 3.18 -6.27 -20.60
CA ILE A 182 2.45 -7.54 -20.53
C ILE A 182 1.57 -7.54 -19.29
N GLY A 183 0.26 -7.50 -19.49
CA GLY A 183 -0.74 -7.50 -18.44
C GLY A 183 -1.83 -6.46 -18.66
N SER A 184 -2.90 -6.56 -17.86
CA SER A 184 -4.06 -5.66 -17.92
C SER A 184 -4.59 -5.30 -16.53
N GLY A 185 -3.79 -5.51 -15.49
CA GLY A 185 -4.13 -5.12 -14.11
C GLY A 185 -3.86 -3.64 -13.83
N ALA A 186 -4.12 -3.20 -12.59
CA ALA A 186 -3.94 -1.81 -12.14
C ALA A 186 -2.56 -1.24 -12.47
N THR A 187 -1.50 -2.03 -12.34
CA THR A 187 -0.13 -1.64 -12.68
C THR A 187 0.02 -1.29 -14.17
N ALA A 188 -0.45 -2.15 -15.07
CA ALA A 188 -0.35 -1.92 -16.52
C ALA A 188 -1.16 -0.70 -16.95
N VAL A 189 -2.39 -0.54 -16.41
CA VAL A 189 -3.28 0.61 -16.66
C VAL A 189 -2.66 1.92 -16.18
N THR A 190 -1.77 1.86 -15.21
CA THR A 190 -1.06 3.03 -14.68
C THR A 190 0.22 3.34 -15.46
N ILE A 191 1.02 2.31 -15.78
CA ILE A 191 2.29 2.45 -16.49
C ILE A 191 2.06 2.98 -17.92
N VAL A 192 1.13 2.37 -18.67
CA VAL A 192 0.90 2.70 -20.08
C VAL A 192 0.68 4.20 -20.31
N PRO A 193 -0.29 4.86 -19.69
CA PRO A 193 -0.49 6.30 -19.90
C PRO A 193 0.66 7.15 -19.35
N SER A 194 1.33 6.70 -18.30
CA SER A 194 2.44 7.47 -17.69
C SER A 194 3.72 7.45 -18.53
N MET A 195 3.88 6.45 -19.40
CA MET A 195 5.02 6.34 -20.30
C MET A 195 4.72 6.87 -21.70
N ALA A 196 3.46 6.96 -22.12
CA ALA A 196 3.03 7.18 -23.49
C ALA A 196 3.64 8.44 -24.15
N GLU A 197 3.87 9.50 -23.38
CA GLU A 197 4.44 10.76 -23.89
C GLU A 197 5.98 10.72 -24.11
N LYS A 198 6.65 9.73 -23.50
CA LYS A 198 8.11 9.65 -23.51
C LYS A 198 8.65 8.56 -24.44
N VAL A 199 7.88 7.51 -24.64
CA VAL A 199 8.28 6.38 -25.49
C VAL A 199 7.93 6.63 -26.95
N LYS A 200 8.65 6.01 -27.87
CA LYS A 200 8.33 6.04 -29.31
C LYS A 200 7.02 5.32 -29.60
N HIS A 201 6.80 4.16 -28.95
CA HIS A 201 5.58 3.38 -29.07
C HIS A 201 5.40 2.50 -27.81
N ILE A 202 4.16 2.33 -27.37
CA ILE A 202 3.82 1.45 -26.26
C ILE A 202 2.68 0.51 -26.65
N THR A 203 2.92 -0.78 -26.45
CA THR A 203 1.93 -1.83 -26.69
C THR A 203 1.52 -2.49 -25.39
N MET A 204 0.22 -2.54 -25.10
CA MET A 204 -0.32 -3.27 -23.98
C MET A 204 -0.80 -4.65 -24.43
N LEU A 205 -0.08 -5.70 -24.04
CA LEU A 205 -0.42 -7.08 -24.35
C LEU A 205 -1.30 -7.68 -23.25
N GLN A 206 -2.53 -7.99 -23.59
CA GLN A 206 -3.51 -8.56 -22.66
C GLN A 206 -3.82 -10.01 -22.98
N ARG A 207 -3.86 -10.88 -21.97
CA ARG A 207 -4.32 -12.26 -22.12
C ARG A 207 -5.84 -12.33 -22.32
N SER A 208 -6.57 -11.47 -21.58
CA SER A 208 -8.02 -11.35 -21.69
C SER A 208 -8.42 -9.88 -21.44
N PRO A 209 -9.50 -9.40 -22.08
CA PRO A 209 -9.95 -8.03 -21.89
C PRO A 209 -10.33 -7.76 -20.44
N THR A 210 -9.99 -6.56 -19.97
CA THR A 210 -10.36 -6.04 -18.65
C THR A 210 -11.26 -4.82 -18.84
N TYR A 211 -12.28 -4.69 -18.01
CA TYR A 211 -13.12 -3.50 -18.02
C TYR A 211 -12.40 -2.34 -17.33
N TYR A 212 -12.36 -1.20 -18.01
CA TYR A 212 -11.86 0.06 -17.47
C TYR A 212 -12.99 1.07 -17.38
N PHE A 213 -13.05 1.76 -16.26
CA PHE A 213 -13.94 2.88 -16.07
C PHE A 213 -13.11 4.15 -15.91
N ALA A 214 -13.34 5.12 -16.79
CA ALA A 214 -12.71 6.42 -16.70
C ALA A 214 -13.42 7.29 -15.66
N ALA A 215 -12.72 7.69 -14.62
CA ALA A 215 -13.23 8.60 -13.62
C ALA A 215 -12.23 9.75 -13.41
N PRO A 216 -12.72 10.98 -13.11
CA PRO A 216 -11.85 12.08 -12.78
C PRO A 216 -11.10 11.78 -11.46
N ASP A 217 -9.88 12.26 -11.36
CA ASP A 217 -9.06 12.15 -10.14
C ASP A 217 -9.51 13.10 -9.03
N GLU A 218 -10.32 14.12 -9.36
CA GLU A 218 -10.94 15.05 -8.43
C GLU A 218 -12.42 14.74 -8.21
N ASP A 219 -12.82 14.74 -6.95
CA ASP A 219 -14.23 14.64 -6.56
C ASP A 219 -14.86 16.04 -6.46
N LYS A 220 -15.33 16.58 -7.58
CA LYS A 220 -15.97 17.92 -7.64
C LYS A 220 -17.14 18.06 -6.67
N ILE A 221 -17.98 17.03 -6.53
CA ILE A 221 -19.12 17.02 -5.62
C ILE A 221 -18.62 17.01 -4.17
N GLY A 222 -17.66 16.14 -3.85
CA GLY A 222 -17.05 16.09 -2.53
C GLY A 222 -16.35 17.38 -2.15
N ASN A 223 -15.62 17.98 -3.09
CA ASN A 223 -14.96 19.28 -2.87
C ASN A 223 -15.99 20.41 -2.64
N PHE A 224 -17.10 20.40 -3.37
CA PHE A 224 -18.20 21.35 -3.13
C PHE A 224 -18.81 21.16 -1.74
N ILE A 225 -19.13 19.92 -1.33
CA ILE A 225 -19.65 19.64 0.02
C ILE A 225 -18.68 20.14 1.10
N LYS A 226 -17.37 19.84 0.98
CA LYS A 226 -16.36 20.29 1.94
C LYS A 226 -16.25 21.81 2.05
N LYS A 227 -16.53 22.55 0.98
CA LYS A 227 -16.48 24.02 0.96
C LYS A 227 -17.60 24.67 1.80
N PHE A 228 -18.76 24.02 1.90
CA PHE A 228 -19.94 24.58 2.58
C PHE A 228 -20.30 23.87 3.88
N THR A 229 -19.45 22.97 4.36
CA THR A 229 -19.64 22.24 5.62
C THR A 229 -18.40 22.32 6.50
N SER A 230 -18.56 22.03 7.79
CA SER A 230 -17.39 21.84 8.64
C SER A 230 -16.57 20.62 8.19
N ASP A 231 -15.26 20.62 8.44
CA ASP A 231 -14.33 19.54 8.07
C ASP A 231 -14.86 18.14 8.45
N ARG A 232 -15.42 18.02 9.67
CA ARG A 232 -15.94 16.75 10.18
C ARG A 232 -17.19 16.30 9.43
N LEU A 233 -18.14 17.21 9.20
CA LEU A 233 -19.39 16.90 8.49
C LEU A 233 -19.12 16.65 7.01
N GLY A 234 -18.30 17.48 6.38
CA GLY A 234 -17.89 17.33 4.98
C GLY A 234 -17.21 15.99 4.72
N TYR A 235 -16.26 15.63 5.58
CA TYR A 235 -15.62 14.31 5.49
C TYR A 235 -16.63 13.16 5.63
N PHE A 236 -17.51 13.23 6.60
CA PHE A 236 -18.54 12.20 6.82
C PHE A 236 -19.43 12.05 5.56
N LEU A 237 -19.95 13.13 5.02
CA LEU A 237 -20.84 13.10 3.84
C LEU A 237 -20.12 12.58 2.59
N VAL A 238 -18.90 13.05 2.33
CA VAL A 238 -18.10 12.62 1.18
C VAL A 238 -17.74 11.14 1.28
N ARG A 239 -17.33 10.69 2.46
CA ARG A 239 -17.02 9.28 2.70
C ARG A 239 -18.23 8.39 2.45
N TRP A 240 -19.42 8.74 2.98
CA TRP A 240 -20.62 7.96 2.75
C TRP A 240 -21.06 7.98 1.30
N LYS A 241 -20.97 9.11 0.61
CA LYS A 241 -21.19 9.19 -0.83
C LYS A 241 -20.32 8.17 -1.58
N ASN A 242 -19.03 8.14 -1.31
CA ASN A 242 -18.10 7.24 -1.99
C ASN A 242 -18.36 5.76 -1.65
N ILE A 243 -18.67 5.44 -0.39
CA ILE A 243 -19.06 4.07 0.01
C ILE A 243 -20.29 3.61 -0.78
N LEU A 244 -21.32 4.46 -0.89
CA LEU A 244 -22.54 4.12 -1.65
C LEU A 244 -22.25 3.98 -3.14
N THR A 245 -21.42 4.84 -3.72
CA THR A 245 -21.03 4.76 -5.14
C THR A 245 -20.30 3.44 -5.43
N VAL A 246 -19.31 3.07 -4.60
CA VAL A 246 -18.57 1.81 -4.75
C VAL A 246 -19.52 0.60 -4.60
N SER A 247 -20.39 0.62 -3.60
CA SER A 247 -21.38 -0.45 -3.38
C SER A 247 -22.30 -0.60 -4.58
N TYR A 248 -22.80 0.50 -5.15
CA TYR A 248 -23.63 0.47 -6.34
C TYR A 248 -22.87 -0.11 -7.54
N THR A 249 -21.64 0.32 -7.77
CA THR A 249 -20.79 -0.19 -8.85
C THR A 249 -20.58 -1.70 -8.76
N HIS A 250 -20.25 -2.21 -7.56
CA HIS A 250 -20.07 -3.64 -7.34
C HIS A 250 -21.33 -4.48 -7.51
N LEU A 251 -22.50 -3.90 -7.20
CA LEU A 251 -23.79 -4.60 -7.38
C LEU A 251 -24.28 -4.61 -8.81
N THR A 252 -23.88 -3.63 -9.63
CA THR A 252 -24.41 -3.43 -10.99
C THR A 252 -23.46 -3.89 -12.10
N LEU A 253 -22.16 -4.02 -11.82
CA LEU A 253 -21.24 -4.60 -12.80
C LEU A 253 -21.46 -6.12 -12.89
N PRO A 254 -21.50 -6.69 -14.11
CA PRO A 254 -21.59 -8.14 -14.27
C PRO A 254 -20.38 -8.79 -13.63
N THR A 255 -20.60 -9.49 -12.54
CA THR A 255 -19.61 -10.41 -12.01
C THR A 255 -19.44 -11.54 -13.01
N LYS A 256 -18.24 -11.74 -13.52
CA LYS A 256 -17.94 -12.97 -14.26
C LYS A 256 -18.25 -14.16 -13.34
N ALA A 257 -19.27 -14.91 -13.71
CA ALA A 257 -19.46 -16.25 -13.18
C ALA A 257 -18.35 -17.18 -13.68
#